data_5362fc963eba8caf34dd278ee6c34bfb
#
_entry.id   5362fc963eba8caf34dd278ee6c34bfb
#
_cell.length_a   1.000
_cell.length_b   1.000
_cell.length_c   1.000
_cell.angle_alpha   90.00
_cell.angle_beta   90.00
_cell.angle_gamma   90.00
#
_symmetry.space_group_name_H-M   'P 1'
#
loop_
_entity.id
_entity.type
_entity.pdbx_description
1 polymer ?
#
loop_
_entity_poly.entity_id
_entity_poly.type
_entity_poly.pdbx_seq_one_letter_code
_entity_poly.pdbx_strand_id
1 'polypeptide(L)'
;MSEIKLNTIEEAIEDFREGKFLIVVDDEDRENEGDFIIAAEKITPEKVNFMLKNGRGVLCAPITEERCQELELDMQVANNTSLLGTPFTITVDKLGGGCTTGVSMFDRAETILALADPKTKPSDLGRPGHINPLRARSRGVLRRAGHTEAAVDLARLAGLYPAGALIEIINEDGTMARLPQLIEVAKKFDIKIICIKDLISYRLKTESIVENGVEVDLPTQYGHFRLIPFRQKSNGLEHIALIKGRFEPDEPILVRVHSSCATGDIFGSMRCECGEQLHKAMQRIEQEGKGVIIYLNQEGRGIGLMKAYKLQEDGLDTVDANLHLGHQADERDYGVGAQILRHLGVTKMRLMTNNPVKRVGLEAYGLTVVENVPIEVAPNPYNEFYMKTKKERMGHVLHNIK
;
A
#
# COMPACT_ATOMS: atom_id res chain seq x y z
N MET A 1 2.00 20.58 -24.23
CA MET A 1 3.18 20.24 -23.44
C MET A 1 3.53 18.83 -23.82
N SER A 2 4.77 18.56 -24.28
CA SER A 2 5.21 17.19 -24.57
C SER A 2 5.11 16.37 -23.30
N GLU A 3 4.47 15.22 -23.35
CA GLU A 3 4.40 14.26 -22.25
C GLU A 3 5.84 13.95 -21.79
N ILE A 4 6.15 14.23 -20.53
CA ILE A 4 7.45 13.95 -19.94
C ILE A 4 7.51 12.43 -19.75
N LYS A 5 8.27 11.76 -20.59
CA LYS A 5 8.44 10.31 -20.49
C LYS A 5 9.52 9.98 -19.47
N LEU A 6 9.13 9.39 -18.33
CA LEU A 6 10.05 8.82 -17.34
C LEU A 6 10.64 7.48 -17.83
N ASN A 7 11.67 7.01 -17.17
CA ASN A 7 12.27 5.70 -17.45
C ASN A 7 11.32 4.55 -17.01
N THR A 8 11.51 3.37 -17.60
CA THR A 8 10.76 2.18 -17.20
C THR A 8 11.27 1.60 -15.89
N ILE A 9 10.43 0.84 -15.19
CA ILE A 9 10.83 0.19 -13.94
C ILE A 9 11.87 -0.89 -14.19
N GLU A 10 11.78 -1.59 -15.31
CA GLU A 10 12.76 -2.61 -15.73
C GLU A 10 14.16 -2.00 -15.88
N GLU A 11 14.28 -0.86 -16.58
CA GLU A 11 15.53 -0.12 -16.74
C GLU A 11 16.08 0.34 -15.38
N ALA A 12 15.20 0.80 -14.49
CA ALA A 12 15.57 1.23 -13.15
C ALA A 12 16.09 0.07 -12.29
N ILE A 13 15.44 -1.10 -12.34
CA ILE A 13 15.87 -2.31 -11.62
C ILE A 13 17.29 -2.72 -12.05
N GLU A 14 17.58 -2.64 -13.35
CA GLU A 14 18.91 -3.00 -13.85
C GLU A 14 19.99 -2.05 -13.33
N ASP A 15 19.78 -0.72 -13.44
CA ASP A 15 20.71 0.27 -12.90
C ASP A 15 20.86 0.14 -11.37
N PHE A 16 19.78 -0.18 -10.66
CA PHE A 16 19.82 -0.39 -9.21
C PHE A 16 20.66 -1.62 -8.83
N ARG A 17 20.56 -2.71 -9.61
CA ARG A 17 21.35 -3.92 -9.46
C ARG A 17 22.83 -3.66 -9.67
N GLU A 18 23.18 -2.81 -10.65
CA GLU A 18 24.54 -2.37 -10.90
C GLU A 18 25.07 -1.38 -9.84
N GLY A 19 24.22 -0.93 -8.92
CA GLY A 19 24.58 0.02 -7.88
C GLY A 19 24.64 1.46 -8.36
N LYS A 20 23.91 1.81 -9.40
CA LYS A 20 23.72 3.19 -9.84
C LYS A 20 22.62 3.86 -9.02
N PHE A 21 22.64 5.19 -9.00
CA PHE A 21 21.57 5.97 -8.42
C PHE A 21 20.31 5.96 -9.30
N LEU A 22 19.17 6.10 -8.65
CA LEU A 22 17.93 6.49 -9.29
C LEU A 22 17.42 7.79 -8.67
N ILE A 23 16.67 8.57 -9.43
CA ILE A 23 15.78 9.59 -8.89
C ILE A 23 14.39 8.98 -8.87
N VAL A 24 13.78 8.93 -7.70
CA VAL A 24 12.43 8.43 -7.52
C VAL A 24 11.55 9.59 -7.10
N VAL A 25 10.44 9.81 -7.81
CA VAL A 25 9.47 10.85 -7.50
C VAL A 25 8.16 10.24 -7.01
N ASP A 26 7.52 10.89 -6.06
CA ASP A 26 6.21 10.52 -5.58
C ASP A 26 5.10 11.35 -6.24
N ASP A 27 3.85 11.15 -5.79
CA ASP A 27 2.68 11.81 -6.35
C ASP A 27 2.62 13.30 -5.97
N GLU A 28 2.11 14.14 -6.88
CA GLU A 28 1.92 15.58 -6.66
C GLU A 28 1.00 15.87 -5.46
N ASP A 29 0.05 14.98 -5.19
CA ASP A 29 -0.89 15.07 -4.07
C ASP A 29 -0.31 14.55 -2.73
N ARG A 30 0.94 14.03 -2.72
CA ARG A 30 1.61 13.52 -1.51
C ARG A 30 2.70 14.48 -1.01
N GLU A 31 3.99 14.21 -1.26
CA GLU A 31 5.12 15.10 -0.94
C GLU A 31 5.49 15.98 -2.13
N ASN A 32 5.23 15.45 -3.33
CA ASN A 32 5.65 16.05 -4.59
C ASN A 32 7.15 16.31 -4.63
N GLU A 33 7.94 15.32 -4.17
CA GLU A 33 9.39 15.42 -4.02
C GLU A 33 10.11 14.36 -4.85
N GLY A 34 11.42 14.45 -4.92
CA GLY A 34 12.27 13.44 -5.53
C GLY A 34 13.51 13.20 -4.72
N ASP A 35 13.86 11.92 -4.55
CA ASP A 35 15.00 11.47 -3.79
C ASP A 35 16.03 10.80 -4.70
N PHE A 36 17.33 11.00 -4.40
CA PHE A 36 18.35 10.06 -4.83
C PHE A 36 18.25 8.80 -4.00
N ILE A 37 18.08 7.66 -4.67
CA ILE A 37 17.97 6.34 -4.03
C ILE A 37 19.01 5.40 -4.62
N ILE A 38 19.62 4.57 -3.75
CA ILE A 38 20.59 3.53 -4.13
C ILE A 38 20.43 2.33 -3.20
N ALA A 39 20.79 1.12 -3.67
CA ALA A 39 20.85 -0.06 -2.82
C ALA A 39 21.90 0.09 -1.71
N ALA A 40 21.55 -0.22 -0.46
CA ALA A 40 22.44 -0.06 0.69
C ALA A 40 23.73 -0.89 0.55
N GLU A 41 23.64 -2.12 0.02
CA GLU A 41 24.82 -2.97 -0.18
C GLU A 41 25.78 -2.50 -1.29
N LYS A 42 25.38 -1.49 -2.08
CA LYS A 42 26.19 -0.88 -3.14
C LYS A 42 26.70 0.52 -2.77
N ILE A 43 26.48 0.96 -1.54
CA ILE A 43 26.92 2.26 -1.06
C ILE A 43 28.46 2.29 -0.91
N THR A 44 29.07 3.43 -1.16
CA THR A 44 30.48 3.70 -0.92
C THR A 44 30.66 5.09 -0.32
N PRO A 45 31.80 5.44 0.27
CA PRO A 45 32.06 6.78 0.78
C PRO A 45 31.86 7.88 -0.29
N GLU A 46 32.28 7.61 -1.55
CA GLU A 46 32.13 8.55 -2.67
C GLU A 46 30.64 8.79 -2.99
N LYS A 47 29.84 7.71 -2.92
CA LYS A 47 28.39 7.78 -3.16
C LYS A 47 27.66 8.52 -2.04
N VAL A 48 28.05 8.31 -0.78
CA VAL A 48 27.53 9.10 0.36
C VAL A 48 27.88 10.57 0.16
N ASN A 49 29.12 10.88 -0.24
CA ASN A 49 29.54 12.26 -0.53
C ASN A 49 28.74 12.87 -1.69
N PHE A 50 28.46 12.09 -2.75
CA PHE A 50 27.62 12.52 -3.85
C PHE A 50 26.20 12.88 -3.38
N MET A 51 25.58 12.01 -2.58
CA MET A 51 24.24 12.22 -2.01
C MET A 51 24.17 13.50 -1.21
N LEU A 52 25.06 13.70 -0.26
CA LEU A 52 25.08 14.89 0.61
C LEU A 52 25.37 16.17 -0.16
N LYS A 53 26.27 16.13 -1.16
CA LYS A 53 26.62 17.29 -1.97
C LYS A 53 25.50 17.71 -2.92
N ASN A 54 24.80 16.77 -3.51
CA ASN A 54 23.86 17.01 -4.60
C ASN A 54 22.38 16.86 -4.18
N GLY A 55 22.08 16.04 -3.14
CA GLY A 55 20.74 15.92 -2.55
C GLY A 55 20.46 17.05 -1.57
N ARG A 56 21.32 17.21 -0.57
CA ARG A 56 21.27 18.24 0.48
C ARG A 56 20.18 18.03 1.55
N GLY A 57 19.36 17.00 1.43
CA GLY A 57 18.32 16.60 2.37
C GLY A 57 18.88 15.80 3.56
N VAL A 58 18.06 14.95 4.14
CA VAL A 58 18.41 14.09 5.27
C VAL A 58 18.81 12.70 4.76
N LEU A 59 20.08 12.31 4.99
CA LEU A 59 20.52 10.97 4.61
C LEU A 59 19.86 9.92 5.50
N CYS A 60 19.07 9.07 4.88
CA CYS A 60 18.31 8.00 5.53
C CYS A 60 18.66 6.62 4.96
N ALA A 61 18.44 5.59 5.76
CA ALA A 61 18.66 4.20 5.40
C ALA A 61 17.38 3.37 5.58
N PRO A 62 16.50 3.28 4.55
CA PRO A 62 15.35 2.38 4.57
C PRO A 62 15.76 0.92 4.72
N ILE A 63 15.16 0.23 5.69
CA ILE A 63 15.30 -1.21 5.94
C ILE A 63 13.95 -1.82 6.25
N THR A 64 13.84 -3.14 6.17
CA THR A 64 12.58 -3.84 6.46
C THR A 64 12.22 -3.80 7.94
N GLU A 65 10.95 -4.06 8.25
CA GLU A 65 10.45 -4.15 9.62
C GLU A 65 11.15 -5.28 10.38
N GLU A 66 11.36 -6.43 9.73
CA GLU A 66 12.06 -7.59 10.28
C GLU A 66 13.52 -7.21 10.62
N ARG A 67 14.18 -6.45 9.72
CA ARG A 67 15.54 -6.01 9.98
C ARG A 67 15.64 -5.02 11.14
N CYS A 68 14.66 -4.14 11.29
CA CYS A 68 14.59 -3.28 12.47
C CYS A 68 14.49 -4.10 13.78
N GLN A 69 13.68 -5.16 13.77
CA GLN A 69 13.54 -6.06 14.93
C GLN A 69 14.84 -6.82 15.23
N GLU A 70 15.49 -7.41 14.21
CA GLU A 70 16.76 -8.10 14.35
C GLU A 70 17.86 -7.21 14.93
N LEU A 71 17.89 -5.93 14.53
CA LEU A 71 18.87 -4.96 15.00
C LEU A 71 18.42 -4.20 16.26
N GLU A 72 17.26 -4.52 16.84
CA GLU A 72 16.69 -3.84 18.02
C GLU A 72 16.60 -2.32 17.83
N LEU A 73 16.10 -1.90 16.65
CA LEU A 73 15.91 -0.50 16.31
C LEU A 73 14.48 -0.06 16.58
N ASP A 74 14.25 0.45 17.77
CA ASP A 74 12.97 1.01 18.16
C ASP A 74 12.61 2.27 17.36
N MET A 75 11.31 2.58 17.29
CA MET A 75 10.86 3.84 16.72
C MET A 75 11.40 5.03 17.53
N GLN A 76 11.77 6.08 16.84
CA GLN A 76 12.32 7.30 17.48
C GLN A 76 11.36 7.92 18.51
N VAL A 77 10.05 7.77 18.28
CA VAL A 77 8.99 8.23 19.18
C VAL A 77 7.89 7.18 19.30
N ALA A 78 7.30 7.06 20.49
CA ALA A 78 6.19 6.14 20.73
C ALA A 78 4.90 6.57 19.99
N ASN A 79 4.66 7.89 19.90
CA ASN A 79 3.53 8.47 19.16
C ASN A 79 4.06 9.37 18.04
N ASN A 80 3.94 8.91 16.80
CA ASN A 80 4.36 9.67 15.63
C ASN A 80 3.27 10.66 15.22
N THR A 81 3.55 11.96 15.37
CA THR A 81 2.65 13.06 15.01
C THR A 81 3.08 13.79 13.74
N SER A 82 4.06 13.25 12.99
CA SER A 82 4.48 13.86 11.73
C SER A 82 3.37 13.76 10.67
N LEU A 83 3.28 14.76 9.80
CA LEU A 83 2.21 14.92 8.82
C LEU A 83 1.98 13.65 7.97
N LEU A 84 3.07 13.00 7.54
CA LEU A 84 3.04 11.82 6.68
C LEU A 84 3.46 10.52 7.38
N GLY A 85 3.63 10.58 8.72
CA GLY A 85 3.96 9.42 9.53
C GLY A 85 5.30 8.78 9.18
N THR A 86 6.31 9.58 8.77
CA THR A 86 7.64 9.07 8.39
C THR A 86 8.24 8.21 9.51
N PRO A 87 8.59 6.94 9.22
CA PRO A 87 8.85 5.94 10.26
C PRO A 87 10.32 5.93 10.71
N PHE A 88 10.79 7.04 11.26
CA PHE A 88 12.14 7.13 11.83
C PHE A 88 12.31 6.17 13.01
N THR A 89 13.41 5.41 12.98
CA THR A 89 13.89 4.68 14.14
C THR A 89 14.94 5.52 14.88
N ILE A 90 15.44 5.01 16.01
CA ILE A 90 16.61 5.59 16.68
C ILE A 90 17.78 5.62 15.71
N THR A 91 18.59 6.69 15.76
CA THR A 91 19.77 6.86 14.92
C THR A 91 20.92 5.97 15.36
N VAL A 92 21.77 5.55 14.44
CA VAL A 92 22.86 4.62 14.71
C VAL A 92 24.14 5.01 14.01
N ASP A 93 25.26 4.48 14.54
CA ASP A 93 26.58 4.44 13.91
C ASP A 93 27.19 3.05 14.08
N LYS A 94 27.91 2.55 13.07
CA LYS A 94 28.68 1.30 13.18
C LYS A 94 29.84 1.49 14.14
N LEU A 95 30.02 0.52 15.04
CA LEU A 95 31.15 0.44 15.96
C LEU A 95 32.27 -0.41 15.36
N GLY A 96 33.51 0.04 15.52
CA GLY A 96 34.68 -0.70 15.02
C GLY A 96 34.86 -0.64 13.52
N GLY A 97 35.64 -1.55 12.94
CA GLY A 97 35.87 -1.61 11.50
C GLY A 97 36.56 -0.41 10.86
N GLY A 98 37.26 0.41 11.66
CA GLY A 98 37.88 1.66 11.19
C GLY A 98 36.98 2.88 11.32
N CYS A 99 35.71 2.72 11.74
CA CYS A 99 34.82 3.84 12.02
C CYS A 99 35.30 4.65 13.22
N THR A 100 35.09 5.97 13.17
CA THR A 100 35.54 6.93 14.19
C THR A 100 34.34 7.59 14.90
N THR A 101 34.01 8.84 14.52
CA THR A 101 32.93 9.61 15.16
C THR A 101 31.57 9.44 14.49
N GLY A 102 31.46 8.62 13.44
CA GLY A 102 30.20 8.37 12.71
C GLY A 102 29.88 9.40 11.63
N VAL A 103 30.58 10.53 11.54
CA VAL A 103 30.22 11.67 10.68
C VAL A 103 30.84 11.59 9.29
N SER A 104 32.04 10.99 9.17
CA SER A 104 32.76 10.95 7.89
C SER A 104 31.97 10.16 6.83
N MET A 105 32.28 10.40 5.55
CA MET A 105 31.65 9.65 4.46
C MET A 105 31.93 8.16 4.57
N PHE A 106 33.11 7.80 5.05
CA PHE A 106 33.48 6.42 5.33
C PHE A 106 32.62 5.84 6.46
N ASP A 107 32.51 6.49 7.61
CA ASP A 107 31.74 6.02 8.74
C ASP A 107 30.27 5.84 8.38
N ARG A 108 29.68 6.79 7.64
CA ARG A 108 28.28 6.73 7.20
C ARG A 108 28.05 5.60 6.19
N ALA A 109 28.97 5.42 5.24
CA ALA A 109 28.89 4.30 4.29
C ALA A 109 28.97 2.95 5.00
N GLU A 110 29.91 2.80 5.93
CA GLU A 110 30.07 1.59 6.73
C GLU A 110 28.83 1.31 7.60
N THR A 111 28.20 2.34 8.14
CA THR A 111 26.95 2.19 8.91
C THR A 111 25.81 1.72 8.02
N ILE A 112 25.65 2.30 6.81
CA ILE A 112 24.61 1.87 5.86
C ILE A 112 24.86 0.43 5.39
N LEU A 113 26.11 0.06 5.11
CA LEU A 113 26.50 -1.31 4.78
C LEU A 113 26.17 -2.28 5.92
N ALA A 114 26.45 -1.90 7.17
CA ALA A 114 26.14 -2.73 8.34
C ALA A 114 24.62 -2.96 8.50
N LEU A 115 23.80 -1.98 8.21
CA LEU A 115 22.33 -2.15 8.21
C LEU A 115 21.87 -3.19 7.18
N ALA A 116 22.55 -3.31 6.05
CA ALA A 116 22.26 -4.26 4.98
C ALA A 116 22.99 -5.61 5.11
N ASP A 117 23.94 -5.74 6.02
CA ASP A 117 24.64 -7.02 6.24
C ASP A 117 23.88 -7.89 7.26
N PRO A 118 23.35 -9.06 6.86
CA PRO A 118 22.63 -9.95 7.78
C PRO A 118 23.48 -10.47 8.95
N LYS A 119 24.80 -10.33 8.90
CA LYS A 119 25.70 -10.73 9.99
C LYS A 119 25.83 -9.69 11.09
N THR A 120 25.45 -8.44 10.83
CA THR A 120 25.50 -7.35 11.82
C THR A 120 24.54 -7.63 12.96
N LYS A 121 25.03 -7.49 14.18
CA LYS A 121 24.30 -7.69 15.43
C LYS A 121 23.94 -6.33 16.07
N PRO A 122 22.97 -6.27 16.97
CA PRO A 122 22.64 -5.06 17.72
C PRO A 122 23.83 -4.42 18.41
N SER A 123 24.77 -5.25 18.94
CA SER A 123 25.99 -4.79 19.63
C SER A 123 27.03 -4.09 18.72
N ASP A 124 26.88 -4.26 17.40
CA ASP A 124 27.81 -3.67 16.42
C ASP A 124 27.41 -2.23 16.09
N LEU A 125 26.31 -1.74 16.65
CA LEU A 125 25.73 -0.42 16.41
C LEU A 125 25.70 0.43 17.67
N GLY A 126 26.33 1.60 17.62
CA GLY A 126 26.20 2.65 18.63
C GLY A 126 24.87 3.40 18.48
N ARG A 127 24.27 3.81 19.59
CA ARG A 127 23.00 4.54 19.68
C ARG A 127 23.09 5.65 20.70
N PRO A 128 22.75 6.94 20.36
CA PRO A 128 22.39 7.43 19.03
C PRO A 128 23.59 7.53 18.10
N GLY A 129 23.35 7.72 16.81
CA GLY A 129 24.36 7.91 15.78
C GLY A 129 23.98 8.96 14.73
N HIS A 130 24.58 8.91 13.54
CA HIS A 130 24.43 9.92 12.50
C HIS A 130 23.72 9.39 11.23
N ILE A 131 23.38 8.09 11.17
CA ILE A 131 22.50 7.54 10.15
C ILE A 131 21.11 7.38 10.71
N ASN A 132 20.11 7.72 9.89
CA ASN A 132 18.68 7.66 10.19
C ASN A 132 18.06 6.42 9.54
N PRO A 133 17.95 5.26 10.20
CA PRO A 133 17.22 4.14 9.64
C PRO A 133 15.72 4.46 9.57
N LEU A 134 15.08 4.05 8.46
CA LEU A 134 13.63 4.15 8.28
C LEU A 134 13.03 2.75 8.19
N ARG A 135 11.99 2.49 8.99
CA ARG A 135 11.29 1.22 8.99
C ARG A 135 10.25 1.16 7.88
N ALA A 136 10.60 0.53 6.75
CA ALA A 136 9.66 0.31 5.65
C ALA A 136 8.49 -0.56 6.10
N ARG A 137 7.29 -0.24 5.62
CA ARG A 137 6.10 -1.05 5.86
C ARG A 137 6.21 -2.39 5.14
N SER A 138 5.73 -3.46 5.78
CA SER A 138 5.54 -4.75 5.11
C SER A 138 4.71 -4.55 3.84
N ARG A 139 5.00 -5.30 2.75
CA ARG A 139 4.45 -5.14 1.40
C ARG A 139 4.91 -3.88 0.64
N GLY A 140 5.80 -3.05 1.19
CA GLY A 140 6.44 -1.95 0.49
C GLY A 140 5.47 -0.91 -0.07
N VAL A 141 5.74 -0.44 -1.31
CA VAL A 141 4.91 0.60 -1.98
C VAL A 141 3.45 0.20 -2.17
N LEU A 142 3.12 -1.10 -2.14
CA LEU A 142 1.74 -1.57 -2.17
C LEU A 142 0.97 -1.30 -0.86
N ARG A 143 1.68 -0.97 0.22
CA ARG A 143 1.08 -0.59 1.52
C ARG A 143 1.19 0.90 1.79
N ARG A 144 2.33 1.52 1.46
CA ARG A 144 2.59 2.95 1.61
C ARG A 144 3.40 3.45 0.41
N ALA A 145 2.81 4.33 -0.38
CA ALA A 145 3.41 4.88 -1.61
C ALA A 145 4.48 5.94 -1.30
N GLY A 146 5.52 5.58 -0.55
CA GLY A 146 6.60 6.48 -0.11
C GLY A 146 7.99 6.03 -0.57
N HIS A 147 8.94 6.97 -0.57
CA HIS A 147 10.35 6.73 -0.96
C HIS A 147 11.02 5.66 -0.11
N THR A 148 10.69 5.59 1.20
CA THR A 148 11.16 4.53 2.12
C THR A 148 10.85 3.14 1.59
N GLU A 149 9.59 2.91 1.23
CA GLU A 149 9.13 1.64 0.70
C GLU A 149 9.67 1.38 -0.71
N ALA A 150 9.76 2.42 -1.55
CA ALA A 150 10.30 2.31 -2.89
C ALA A 150 11.77 1.85 -2.89
N ALA A 151 12.59 2.35 -1.97
CA ALA A 151 14.00 1.96 -1.85
C ALA A 151 14.16 0.47 -1.51
N VAL A 152 13.38 -0.03 -0.56
CA VAL A 152 13.40 -1.46 -0.15
C VAL A 152 12.87 -2.36 -1.26
N ASP A 153 11.80 -1.94 -1.95
CA ASP A 153 11.21 -2.70 -3.04
C ASP A 153 12.13 -2.79 -4.26
N LEU A 154 12.77 -1.68 -4.65
CA LEU A 154 13.76 -1.66 -5.74
C LEU A 154 14.94 -2.60 -5.43
N ALA A 155 15.44 -2.60 -4.19
CA ALA A 155 16.48 -3.52 -3.77
C ALA A 155 16.03 -4.98 -3.92
N ARG A 156 14.83 -5.31 -3.44
CA ARG A 156 14.25 -6.66 -3.56
C ARG A 156 14.06 -7.08 -5.02
N LEU A 157 13.51 -6.21 -5.86
CA LEU A 157 13.31 -6.47 -7.29
C LEU A 157 14.62 -6.62 -8.06
N ALA A 158 15.68 -5.92 -7.64
CA ALA A 158 17.02 -6.06 -8.19
C ALA A 158 17.75 -7.33 -7.71
N GLY A 159 17.16 -8.11 -6.78
CA GLY A 159 17.78 -9.29 -6.19
C GLY A 159 18.89 -8.99 -5.17
N LEU A 160 18.86 -7.78 -4.59
CA LEU A 160 19.78 -7.30 -3.58
C LEU A 160 19.15 -7.41 -2.17
N TYR A 161 19.98 -7.21 -1.13
CA TYR A 161 19.43 -7.15 0.23
C TYR A 161 18.39 -6.03 0.33
N PRO A 162 17.21 -6.26 0.94
CA PRO A 162 16.09 -5.31 0.93
C PRO A 162 16.34 -4.12 1.86
N ALA A 163 17.32 -3.31 1.51
CA ALA A 163 17.74 -2.09 2.18
C ALA A 163 18.24 -1.06 1.14
N GLY A 164 18.00 0.20 1.42
CA GLY A 164 18.46 1.30 0.58
C GLY A 164 19.13 2.41 1.35
N ALA A 165 19.69 3.37 0.62
CA ALA A 165 20.02 4.71 1.10
C ALA A 165 19.26 5.71 0.26
N LEU A 166 18.71 6.74 0.88
CA LEU A 166 17.98 7.82 0.21
C LEU A 166 18.32 9.18 0.81
N ILE A 167 18.11 10.21 0.01
CA ILE A 167 18.23 11.61 0.40
C ILE A 167 17.38 12.47 -0.52
N GLU A 168 16.63 13.39 0.03
CA GLU A 168 15.80 14.33 -0.73
C GLU A 168 16.67 15.29 -1.56
N ILE A 169 16.16 15.72 -2.73
CA ILE A 169 16.83 16.64 -3.63
C ILE A 169 16.28 18.04 -3.43
N ILE A 170 17.17 18.92 -2.96
CA ILE A 170 16.90 20.32 -2.64
C ILE A 170 17.62 21.21 -3.65
N ASN A 171 16.93 22.23 -4.18
CA ASN A 171 17.47 23.23 -5.08
C ASN A 171 18.56 24.10 -4.40
N GLU A 172 19.33 24.85 -5.20
CA GLU A 172 20.39 25.71 -4.66
C GLU A 172 19.88 26.84 -3.77
N ASP A 173 18.64 27.26 -3.98
CA ASP A 173 17.96 28.30 -3.19
C ASP A 173 17.33 27.74 -1.89
N GLY A 174 17.44 26.42 -1.63
CA GLY A 174 16.89 25.76 -0.45
C GLY A 174 15.44 25.29 -0.59
N THR A 175 14.79 25.49 -1.73
CA THR A 175 13.45 24.94 -2.00
C THR A 175 13.53 23.47 -2.45
N MET A 176 12.46 22.70 -2.24
CA MET A 176 12.41 21.32 -2.74
C MET A 176 12.39 21.28 -4.26
N ALA A 177 13.23 20.43 -4.85
CA ALA A 177 13.22 20.20 -6.29
C ALA A 177 11.93 19.46 -6.70
N ARG A 178 11.25 19.94 -7.73
CA ARG A 178 10.06 19.33 -8.30
C ARG A 178 10.38 18.69 -9.65
N LEU A 179 9.45 17.94 -10.22
CA LEU A 179 9.69 17.16 -11.43
C LEU A 179 10.47 17.90 -12.55
N PRO A 180 10.20 19.19 -12.89
CA PRO A 180 10.98 19.88 -13.90
C PRO A 180 12.47 20.02 -13.56
N GLN A 181 12.79 20.38 -12.30
CA GLN A 181 14.17 20.51 -11.83
C GLN A 181 14.82 19.11 -11.70
N LEU A 182 14.08 18.10 -11.24
CA LEU A 182 14.58 16.73 -11.11
C LEU A 182 14.97 16.13 -12.46
N ILE A 183 14.28 16.46 -13.55
CA ILE A 183 14.67 16.06 -14.91
C ILE A 183 16.01 16.68 -15.31
N GLU A 184 16.25 17.93 -14.96
CA GLU A 184 17.55 18.57 -15.25
C GLU A 184 18.68 17.96 -14.42
N VAL A 185 18.40 17.59 -13.16
CA VAL A 185 19.35 16.86 -12.29
C VAL A 185 19.62 15.47 -12.88
N ALA A 186 18.58 14.75 -13.33
CA ALA A 186 18.71 13.45 -13.96
C ALA A 186 19.62 13.49 -15.21
N LYS A 187 19.39 14.47 -16.08
CA LYS A 187 20.23 14.71 -17.28
C LYS A 187 21.66 15.06 -16.92
N LYS A 188 21.85 15.95 -15.93
CA LYS A 188 23.19 16.42 -15.49
C LYS A 188 24.08 15.28 -15.02
N PHE A 189 23.50 14.29 -14.35
CA PHE A 189 24.26 13.19 -13.74
C PHE A 189 24.09 11.85 -14.46
N ASP A 190 23.34 11.82 -15.57
CA ASP A 190 22.99 10.60 -16.30
C ASP A 190 22.36 9.55 -15.38
N ILE A 191 21.34 9.99 -14.61
CA ILE A 191 20.61 9.17 -13.65
C ILE A 191 19.19 8.97 -14.16
N LYS A 192 18.69 7.73 -14.11
CA LYS A 192 17.31 7.43 -14.48
C LYS A 192 16.34 7.96 -13.44
N ILE A 193 15.17 8.42 -13.93
CA ILE A 193 14.09 8.95 -13.12
C ILE A 193 12.81 8.12 -13.31
N ILE A 194 12.22 7.67 -12.21
CA ILE A 194 10.96 6.90 -12.18
C ILE A 194 9.98 7.49 -11.17
N CYS A 195 8.70 7.12 -11.26
CA CYS A 195 7.73 7.48 -10.25
C CYS A 195 7.24 6.26 -9.45
N ILE A 196 6.86 6.49 -8.19
CA ILE A 196 6.32 5.45 -7.29
C ILE A 196 5.04 4.82 -7.85
N LYS A 197 4.22 5.60 -8.54
CA LYS A 197 3.00 5.12 -9.19
C LYS A 197 3.30 4.03 -10.23
N ASP A 198 4.34 4.19 -11.02
CA ASP A 198 4.75 3.19 -12.01
C ASP A 198 5.34 1.95 -11.35
N LEU A 199 6.09 2.12 -10.24
CA LEU A 199 6.61 1.01 -9.45
C LEU A 199 5.45 0.19 -8.82
N ILE A 200 4.42 0.84 -8.29
CA ILE A 200 3.20 0.18 -7.83
C ILE A 200 2.57 -0.61 -8.98
N SER A 201 2.36 0.02 -10.14
CA SER A 201 1.76 -0.63 -11.31
C SER A 201 2.58 -1.82 -11.78
N TYR A 202 3.90 -1.71 -11.78
CA TYR A 202 4.82 -2.79 -12.13
C TYR A 202 4.68 -3.98 -11.18
N ARG A 203 4.75 -3.74 -9.85
CA ARG A 203 4.61 -4.78 -8.84
C ARG A 203 3.25 -5.47 -8.91
N LEU A 204 2.18 -4.71 -9.16
CA LEU A 204 0.84 -5.25 -9.31
C LEU A 204 0.68 -6.12 -10.56
N LYS A 205 1.46 -5.86 -11.61
CA LYS A 205 1.49 -6.68 -12.84
C LYS A 205 2.32 -7.94 -12.68
N THR A 206 3.43 -7.87 -11.98
CA THR A 206 4.44 -8.94 -11.89
C THR A 206 4.30 -9.83 -10.66
N GLU A 207 3.75 -9.29 -9.56
CA GLU A 207 3.57 -10.02 -8.31
C GLU A 207 2.11 -10.43 -8.11
N SER A 208 1.87 -11.73 -7.94
CA SER A 208 0.58 -12.22 -7.46
C SER A 208 0.61 -12.35 -5.94
N ILE A 209 -0.18 -11.50 -5.25
CA ILE A 209 -0.34 -11.56 -3.79
C ILE A 209 -1.40 -12.57 -3.36
N VAL A 210 -2.08 -13.19 -4.32
CA VAL A 210 -3.11 -14.21 -4.09
C VAL A 210 -2.77 -15.51 -4.81
N GLU A 211 -3.22 -16.61 -4.25
CA GLU A 211 -3.16 -17.96 -4.77
C GLU A 211 -4.59 -18.47 -4.87
N ASN A 212 -5.00 -18.98 -6.05
CA ASN A 212 -6.34 -19.53 -6.22
C ASN A 212 -6.39 -21.01 -5.81
N GLY A 213 -7.50 -21.40 -5.23
CA GLY A 213 -7.85 -22.79 -4.98
C GLY A 213 -8.64 -23.41 -6.14
N VAL A 214 -9.29 -24.54 -5.85
CA VAL A 214 -10.11 -25.27 -6.82
C VAL A 214 -11.47 -24.60 -7.01
N GLU A 215 -11.90 -24.48 -8.26
CA GLU A 215 -13.25 -24.01 -8.60
C GLU A 215 -14.28 -25.10 -8.27
N VAL A 216 -15.36 -24.71 -7.61
CA VAL A 216 -16.48 -25.59 -7.27
C VAL A 216 -17.80 -24.94 -7.66
N ASP A 217 -18.78 -25.79 -7.91
CA ASP A 217 -20.17 -25.39 -8.15
C ASP A 217 -20.88 -25.05 -6.83
N LEU A 218 -21.60 -23.93 -6.80
CA LEU A 218 -22.28 -23.42 -5.61
C LEU A 218 -23.72 -23.01 -5.90
N PRO A 219 -24.69 -23.92 -5.77
CA PRO A 219 -26.10 -23.56 -5.77
C PRO A 219 -26.46 -22.85 -4.44
N THR A 220 -27.13 -21.72 -4.54
CA THR A 220 -27.62 -20.94 -3.40
C THR A 220 -29.08 -20.55 -3.58
N GLN A 221 -29.74 -20.12 -2.51
CA GLN A 221 -31.11 -19.58 -2.59
C GLN A 221 -31.19 -18.24 -3.37
N TYR A 222 -30.07 -17.59 -3.66
CA TYR A 222 -29.97 -16.30 -4.37
C TYR A 222 -29.48 -16.44 -5.80
N GLY A 223 -29.12 -17.64 -6.24
CA GLY A 223 -28.61 -17.93 -7.56
C GLY A 223 -27.62 -19.08 -7.57
N HIS A 224 -27.17 -19.44 -8.76
CA HIS A 224 -26.23 -20.52 -9.02
C HIS A 224 -24.90 -19.95 -9.51
N PHE A 225 -23.84 -20.15 -8.76
CA PHE A 225 -22.52 -19.55 -8.97
C PHE A 225 -21.42 -20.62 -9.06
N ARG A 226 -20.30 -20.25 -9.67
CA ARG A 226 -19.02 -20.93 -9.49
C ARG A 226 -18.27 -20.22 -8.35
N LEU A 227 -17.70 -20.97 -7.43
CA LEU A 227 -16.92 -20.45 -6.31
C LEU A 227 -15.46 -20.81 -6.52
N ILE A 228 -14.59 -19.81 -6.38
CA ILE A 228 -13.13 -20.01 -6.33
C ILE A 228 -12.63 -19.38 -5.02
N PRO A 229 -12.02 -20.16 -4.12
CA PRO A 229 -11.33 -19.61 -2.96
C PRO A 229 -9.97 -19.03 -3.39
N PHE A 230 -9.55 -17.97 -2.72
CA PHE A 230 -8.25 -17.31 -2.90
C PHE A 230 -7.57 -17.15 -1.55
N ARG A 231 -6.30 -17.54 -1.46
CA ARG A 231 -5.48 -17.32 -0.27
C ARG A 231 -4.57 -16.12 -0.48
N GLN A 232 -4.58 -15.17 0.44
CA GLN A 232 -3.65 -14.06 0.47
C GLN A 232 -2.29 -14.56 1.01
N LYS A 233 -1.22 -14.45 0.20
CA LYS A 233 0.11 -15.00 0.54
C LYS A 233 0.75 -14.34 1.76
N SER A 234 0.43 -13.07 2.05
CA SER A 234 1.09 -12.30 3.12
C SER A 234 0.61 -12.65 4.53
N ASN A 235 -0.63 -13.13 4.68
CA ASN A 235 -1.24 -13.37 6.00
C ASN A 235 -2.06 -14.66 6.08
N GLY A 236 -2.13 -15.41 4.98
CA GLY A 236 -2.87 -16.67 4.89
C GLY A 236 -4.39 -16.55 4.91
N LEU A 237 -4.96 -15.34 4.89
CA LEU A 237 -6.41 -15.14 4.87
C LEU A 237 -7.00 -15.67 3.57
N GLU A 238 -8.15 -16.33 3.69
CA GLU A 238 -8.89 -16.87 2.55
C GLU A 238 -10.06 -15.95 2.19
N HIS A 239 -10.17 -15.67 0.90
CA HIS A 239 -11.20 -14.85 0.28
C HIS A 239 -11.96 -15.70 -0.73
N ILE A 240 -13.15 -15.26 -1.13
CA ILE A 240 -14.01 -16.03 -2.04
C ILE A 240 -14.37 -15.15 -3.23
N ALA A 241 -14.29 -15.73 -4.44
CA ALA A 241 -14.93 -15.20 -5.62
C ALA A 241 -16.14 -16.05 -5.99
N LEU A 242 -17.31 -15.42 -6.15
CA LEU A 242 -18.50 -16.02 -6.74
C LEU A 242 -18.65 -15.47 -8.14
N ILE A 243 -18.74 -16.37 -9.12
CA ILE A 243 -18.73 -16.03 -10.55
C ILE A 243 -19.99 -16.55 -11.21
N LYS A 244 -20.69 -15.70 -11.96
CA LYS A 244 -21.80 -16.08 -12.81
C LYS A 244 -21.46 -15.85 -14.27
N GLY A 245 -21.79 -16.83 -15.11
CA GLY A 245 -21.58 -16.75 -16.56
C GLY A 245 -20.11 -16.78 -16.99
N ARG A 246 -19.89 -16.51 -18.29
CA ARG A 246 -18.58 -16.27 -18.89
C ARG A 246 -18.56 -14.86 -19.46
N PHE A 247 -17.44 -14.20 -19.43
CA PHE A 247 -17.27 -12.86 -19.96
C PHE A 247 -15.94 -12.77 -20.73
N GLU A 248 -15.93 -11.89 -21.73
CA GLU A 248 -14.76 -11.63 -22.56
C GLU A 248 -13.85 -10.59 -21.91
N PRO A 249 -12.55 -10.59 -22.23
CA PRO A 249 -11.67 -9.47 -21.88
C PRO A 249 -12.30 -8.14 -22.34
N ASP A 250 -12.19 -7.10 -21.50
CA ASP A 250 -12.76 -5.77 -21.76
C ASP A 250 -14.30 -5.66 -21.79
N GLU A 251 -15.04 -6.73 -21.53
CA GLU A 251 -16.48 -6.67 -21.31
C GLU A 251 -16.79 -6.04 -19.95
N PRO A 252 -17.60 -4.96 -19.89
CA PRO A 252 -18.03 -4.39 -18.63
C PRO A 252 -19.01 -5.31 -17.91
N ILE A 253 -18.57 -5.94 -16.82
CA ILE A 253 -19.42 -6.87 -16.03
C ILE A 253 -19.84 -6.26 -14.72
N LEU A 254 -20.90 -6.78 -14.14
CA LEU A 254 -21.38 -6.37 -12.82
C LEU A 254 -20.47 -6.96 -11.73
N VAL A 255 -19.93 -6.10 -10.86
CA VAL A 255 -18.97 -6.50 -9.80
C VAL A 255 -19.42 -5.97 -8.45
N ARG A 256 -19.34 -6.83 -7.44
CA ARG A 256 -19.41 -6.42 -6.02
C ARG A 256 -18.14 -6.84 -5.29
N VAL A 257 -17.47 -5.91 -4.66
CA VAL A 257 -16.43 -6.20 -3.65
C VAL A 257 -17.06 -6.00 -2.28
N HIS A 258 -17.25 -7.11 -1.56
CA HIS A 258 -17.90 -7.18 -0.26
C HIS A 258 -16.88 -7.57 0.82
N SER A 259 -16.73 -6.75 1.85
CA SER A 259 -15.93 -7.11 3.03
C SER A 259 -16.81 -7.84 4.03
N SER A 260 -16.34 -8.93 4.59
CA SER A 260 -17.06 -9.76 5.55
C SER A 260 -17.64 -8.94 6.70
N CYS A 261 -18.83 -9.32 7.10
CA CYS A 261 -19.49 -8.86 8.30
C CYS A 261 -20.25 -10.04 8.91
N ALA A 262 -19.59 -10.79 9.77
CA ALA A 262 -20.15 -12.04 10.30
C ALA A 262 -21.55 -11.86 10.91
N THR A 263 -21.79 -10.78 11.62
CA THR A 263 -23.09 -10.51 12.22
C THR A 263 -24.17 -10.17 11.19
N GLY A 264 -23.83 -9.40 10.16
CA GLY A 264 -24.79 -9.06 9.09
C GLY A 264 -24.98 -10.20 8.10
N ASP A 265 -23.88 -10.80 7.63
CA ASP A 265 -23.92 -11.77 6.54
C ASP A 265 -24.42 -13.15 6.98
N ILE A 266 -24.08 -13.57 8.23
CA ILE A 266 -24.42 -14.91 8.76
C ILE A 266 -25.66 -14.85 9.66
N PHE A 267 -25.70 -13.90 10.61
CA PHE A 267 -26.73 -13.85 11.63
C PHE A 267 -27.88 -12.88 11.32
N GLY A 268 -27.83 -12.18 10.17
CA GLY A 268 -28.90 -11.27 9.75
C GLY A 268 -29.08 -10.08 10.69
N SER A 269 -27.97 -9.54 11.25
CA SER A 269 -28.04 -8.38 12.15
C SER A 269 -28.73 -7.20 11.49
N MET A 270 -29.71 -6.63 12.17
CA MET A 270 -30.44 -5.43 11.73
C MET A 270 -29.66 -4.13 12.00
N ARG A 271 -28.50 -4.19 12.67
CA ARG A 271 -27.67 -3.00 12.96
C ARG A 271 -26.85 -2.51 11.77
N CYS A 272 -26.75 -3.30 10.69
CA CYS A 272 -26.07 -2.92 9.45
C CYS A 272 -26.87 -3.42 8.25
N GLU A 273 -26.48 -3.00 7.06
CA GLU A 273 -27.08 -3.43 5.79
C GLU A 273 -26.23 -4.47 5.05
N CYS A 274 -25.19 -5.05 5.68
CA CYS A 274 -24.18 -5.88 5.00
C CYS A 274 -24.81 -7.13 4.35
N GLY A 275 -25.53 -7.95 5.12
CA GLY A 275 -26.15 -9.17 4.60
C GLY A 275 -27.16 -8.89 3.49
N GLU A 276 -28.02 -7.87 3.66
CA GLU A 276 -28.98 -7.49 2.62
C GLU A 276 -28.31 -7.02 1.34
N GLN A 277 -27.19 -6.25 1.44
CA GLN A 277 -26.40 -5.86 0.27
C GLN A 277 -25.76 -7.05 -0.42
N LEU A 278 -25.24 -8.03 0.33
CA LEU A 278 -24.67 -9.26 -0.25
C LEU A 278 -25.73 -10.04 -1.02
N HIS A 279 -26.88 -10.31 -0.39
CA HIS A 279 -27.98 -11.05 -1.01
C HIS A 279 -28.51 -10.34 -2.27
N LYS A 280 -28.68 -9.01 -2.19
CA LYS A 280 -29.14 -8.19 -3.31
C LYS A 280 -28.11 -8.19 -4.47
N ALA A 281 -26.82 -8.19 -4.16
CA ALA A 281 -25.78 -8.31 -5.17
C ALA A 281 -25.83 -9.68 -5.88
N MET A 282 -25.99 -10.77 -5.11
CA MET A 282 -26.13 -12.12 -5.66
C MET A 282 -27.35 -12.20 -6.59
N GLN A 283 -28.50 -11.73 -6.15
CA GLN A 283 -29.73 -11.74 -6.96
C GLN A 283 -29.59 -10.91 -8.25
N ARG A 284 -28.97 -9.72 -8.18
CA ARG A 284 -28.75 -8.90 -9.38
C ARG A 284 -27.83 -9.57 -10.40
N ILE A 285 -26.75 -10.18 -9.94
CA ILE A 285 -25.83 -10.91 -10.82
C ILE A 285 -26.49 -12.15 -11.43
N GLU A 286 -27.33 -12.86 -10.64
CA GLU A 286 -28.13 -13.98 -11.15
C GLU A 286 -29.09 -13.52 -12.25
N GLN A 287 -29.81 -12.41 -12.04
CA GLN A 287 -30.75 -11.84 -13.03
C GLN A 287 -30.02 -11.35 -14.31
N GLU A 288 -28.83 -10.76 -14.18
CA GLU A 288 -28.02 -10.29 -15.30
C GLU A 288 -27.37 -11.47 -16.07
N GLY A 289 -27.21 -12.61 -15.41
CA GLY A 289 -26.59 -13.81 -15.98
C GLY A 289 -25.05 -13.75 -16.06
N LYS A 290 -24.45 -12.61 -15.75
CA LYS A 290 -22.99 -12.39 -15.75
C LYS A 290 -22.56 -11.47 -14.62
N GLY A 291 -21.47 -11.80 -13.93
CA GLY A 291 -20.85 -10.93 -12.94
C GLY A 291 -20.01 -11.68 -11.92
N VAL A 292 -19.42 -10.89 -11.03
CA VAL A 292 -18.49 -11.39 -10.00
C VAL A 292 -18.78 -10.73 -8.64
N ILE A 293 -18.80 -11.53 -7.58
CA ILE A 293 -18.72 -11.05 -6.20
C ILE A 293 -17.39 -11.49 -5.63
N ILE A 294 -16.62 -10.54 -5.10
CA ILE A 294 -15.45 -10.82 -4.28
C ILE A 294 -15.85 -10.62 -2.83
N TYR A 295 -15.83 -11.71 -2.06
CA TYR A 295 -16.05 -11.70 -0.62
C TYR A 295 -14.71 -11.71 0.09
N LEU A 296 -14.34 -10.56 0.67
CA LEU A 296 -13.07 -10.36 1.36
C LEU A 296 -13.23 -10.63 2.86
N ASN A 297 -12.45 -11.55 3.38
CA ASN A 297 -12.39 -11.84 4.81
C ASN A 297 -11.59 -10.75 5.53
N GLN A 298 -12.24 -9.61 5.79
CA GLN A 298 -11.66 -8.41 6.38
C GLN A 298 -12.66 -7.81 7.40
N GLU A 299 -12.97 -8.60 8.44
CA GLU A 299 -13.95 -8.25 9.47
C GLU A 299 -13.57 -6.96 10.20
N GLY A 300 -14.58 -6.18 10.61
CA GLY A 300 -14.38 -4.94 11.35
C GLY A 300 -13.53 -3.91 10.62
N ARG A 301 -13.62 -3.85 9.26
CA ARG A 301 -12.77 -3.03 8.39
C ARG A 301 -11.26 -3.33 8.50
N GLY A 302 -10.91 -4.59 8.76
CA GLY A 302 -9.54 -5.07 8.86
C GLY A 302 -9.00 -5.15 10.29
N ILE A 303 -9.69 -4.58 11.29
CA ILE A 303 -9.25 -4.63 12.70
C ILE A 303 -9.75 -5.86 13.48
N GLY A 304 -10.66 -6.63 12.88
CA GLY A 304 -11.27 -7.81 13.49
C GLY A 304 -12.48 -7.52 14.37
N LEU A 305 -13.29 -8.57 14.58
CA LEU A 305 -14.57 -8.49 15.28
C LEU A 305 -14.43 -8.03 16.73
N MET A 306 -13.48 -8.58 17.47
CA MET A 306 -13.30 -8.28 18.89
C MET A 306 -13.01 -6.80 19.15
N LYS A 307 -12.10 -6.21 18.38
CA LYS A 307 -11.76 -4.78 18.51
C LYS A 307 -12.93 -3.90 18.09
N ALA A 308 -13.61 -4.23 16.98
CA ALA A 308 -14.75 -3.47 16.49
C ALA A 308 -15.89 -3.41 17.50
N TYR A 309 -16.18 -4.52 18.20
CA TYR A 309 -17.29 -4.55 19.18
C TYR A 309 -16.93 -3.92 20.52
N LYS A 310 -15.69 -4.05 20.99
CA LYS A 310 -15.24 -3.36 22.21
C LYS A 310 -15.42 -1.86 22.11
N LEU A 311 -15.14 -1.29 20.98
CA LEU A 311 -15.25 0.15 20.75
C LEU A 311 -16.69 0.61 20.56
N GLN A 312 -17.58 -0.26 20.04
CA GLN A 312 -19.03 0.01 20.05
C GLN A 312 -19.62 0.03 21.46
N GLU A 313 -19.12 -0.80 22.36
CA GLU A 313 -19.51 -0.80 23.79
C GLU A 313 -19.12 0.54 24.45
N ASP A 314 -17.99 1.11 24.04
CA ASP A 314 -17.52 2.43 24.49
C ASP A 314 -18.27 3.61 23.82
N GLY A 315 -19.30 3.34 23.02
CA GLY A 315 -20.16 4.34 22.37
C GLY A 315 -19.53 5.01 21.13
N LEU A 316 -18.41 4.49 20.63
CA LEU A 316 -17.75 4.99 19.43
C LEU A 316 -18.36 4.40 18.17
N ASP A 317 -18.48 5.22 17.11
CA ASP A 317 -18.82 4.69 15.81
C ASP A 317 -17.60 3.97 15.18
N THR A 318 -17.80 3.26 14.08
CA THR A 318 -16.72 2.47 13.44
C THR A 318 -15.58 3.29 12.86
N VAL A 319 -15.76 4.60 12.65
CA VAL A 319 -14.69 5.53 12.21
C VAL A 319 -13.87 5.96 13.41
N ASP A 320 -14.54 6.45 14.46
CA ASP A 320 -13.91 6.88 15.70
C ASP A 320 -13.19 5.70 16.38
N ALA A 321 -13.75 4.50 16.24
CA ALA A 321 -13.14 3.26 16.70
C ALA A 321 -11.76 2.99 16.06
N ASN A 322 -11.65 3.11 14.75
CA ASN A 322 -10.37 2.92 14.06
C ASN A 322 -9.36 4.02 14.44
N LEU A 323 -9.80 5.27 14.46
CA LEU A 323 -8.95 6.41 14.83
C LEU A 323 -8.45 6.31 16.28
N HIS A 324 -9.30 5.87 17.21
CA HIS A 324 -8.95 5.70 18.62
C HIS A 324 -7.87 4.62 18.84
N LEU A 325 -7.84 3.61 17.98
CA LEU A 325 -6.80 2.57 17.98
C LEU A 325 -5.52 2.97 17.25
N GLY A 326 -5.41 4.20 16.74
CA GLY A 326 -4.27 4.65 15.93
C GLY A 326 -4.25 4.06 14.51
N HIS A 327 -5.37 3.52 14.04
CA HIS A 327 -5.57 3.05 12.67
C HIS A 327 -6.17 4.15 11.79
N GLN A 328 -6.06 4.00 10.48
CA GLN A 328 -6.83 4.84 9.56
C GLN A 328 -8.33 4.52 9.67
N ALA A 329 -9.20 5.45 9.26
CA ALA A 329 -10.65 5.27 9.28
C ALA A 329 -11.12 4.01 8.52
N ASP A 330 -10.33 3.53 7.58
CA ASP A 330 -10.55 2.32 6.80
C ASP A 330 -9.20 1.60 6.54
N GLU A 331 -8.96 0.48 7.22
CA GLU A 331 -7.75 -0.35 7.10
C GLU A 331 -7.92 -1.50 6.09
N ARG A 332 -9.02 -1.52 5.32
CA ARG A 332 -9.27 -2.59 4.35
C ARG A 332 -8.25 -2.56 3.21
N ASP A 333 -7.79 -3.75 2.85
CA ASP A 333 -6.90 -3.95 1.71
C ASP A 333 -7.71 -4.18 0.43
N TYR A 334 -8.00 -3.11 -0.29
CA TYR A 334 -8.70 -3.18 -1.57
C TYR A 334 -7.85 -3.79 -2.68
N GLY A 335 -6.53 -3.81 -2.53
CA GLY A 335 -5.60 -4.38 -3.49
C GLY A 335 -5.79 -5.87 -3.69
N VAL A 336 -6.14 -6.61 -2.64
CA VAL A 336 -6.46 -8.05 -2.73
C VAL A 336 -7.66 -8.28 -3.65
N GLY A 337 -8.75 -7.52 -3.44
CA GLY A 337 -9.94 -7.62 -4.29
C GLY A 337 -9.64 -7.29 -5.75
N ALA A 338 -8.84 -6.27 -6.00
CA ALA A 338 -8.42 -5.87 -7.33
C ALA A 338 -7.58 -6.96 -8.02
N GLN A 339 -6.64 -7.59 -7.30
CA GLN A 339 -5.86 -8.68 -7.87
C GLN A 339 -6.68 -9.95 -8.15
N ILE A 340 -7.65 -10.28 -7.29
CA ILE A 340 -8.56 -11.38 -7.56
C ILE A 340 -9.36 -11.10 -8.84
N LEU A 341 -9.91 -9.89 -9.00
CA LEU A 341 -10.63 -9.50 -10.21
C LEU A 341 -9.75 -9.62 -11.47
N ARG A 342 -8.52 -9.16 -11.42
CA ARG A 342 -7.57 -9.33 -12.52
C ARG A 342 -7.26 -10.80 -12.83
N HIS A 343 -7.05 -11.62 -11.79
CA HIS A 343 -6.82 -13.05 -11.94
C HIS A 343 -7.98 -13.72 -12.68
N LEU A 344 -9.21 -13.24 -12.45
CA LEU A 344 -10.43 -13.70 -13.12
C LEU A 344 -10.60 -13.12 -14.54
N GLY A 345 -9.67 -12.27 -15.02
CA GLY A 345 -9.73 -11.64 -16.34
C GLY A 345 -10.61 -10.40 -16.43
N VAL A 346 -11.07 -9.87 -15.30
CA VAL A 346 -11.85 -8.61 -15.27
C VAL A 346 -10.92 -7.43 -15.52
N THR A 347 -11.27 -6.58 -16.48
CA THR A 347 -10.57 -5.33 -16.79
C THR A 347 -11.50 -4.13 -16.67
N LYS A 348 -12.77 -4.28 -17.08
CA LYS A 348 -13.81 -3.27 -17.00
C LYS A 348 -14.96 -3.75 -16.12
N MET A 349 -15.48 -2.86 -15.27
CA MET A 349 -16.54 -3.25 -14.36
C MET A 349 -17.60 -2.17 -14.18
N ARG A 350 -18.82 -2.63 -13.96
CA ARG A 350 -19.96 -1.88 -13.39
C ARG A 350 -19.98 -2.19 -11.90
N LEU A 351 -19.45 -1.29 -11.08
CA LEU A 351 -19.18 -1.56 -9.66
C LEU A 351 -20.41 -1.27 -8.80
N MET A 352 -20.95 -2.30 -8.14
CA MET A 352 -22.02 -2.16 -7.14
C MET A 352 -21.46 -1.55 -5.85
N THR A 353 -21.66 -0.25 -5.67
CA THR A 353 -21.20 0.48 -4.48
C THR A 353 -22.02 1.74 -4.24
N ASN A 354 -22.19 2.10 -2.96
CA ASN A 354 -22.73 3.39 -2.53
C ASN A 354 -21.60 4.36 -2.11
N ASN A 355 -20.34 3.91 -2.15
CA ASN A 355 -19.19 4.72 -1.77
C ASN A 355 -18.33 5.07 -3.00
N PRO A 356 -18.35 6.33 -3.48
CA PRO A 356 -17.60 6.76 -4.65
C PRO A 356 -16.07 6.71 -4.43
N VAL A 357 -15.60 6.84 -3.19
CA VAL A 357 -14.14 6.79 -2.86
C VAL A 357 -13.53 5.41 -3.14
N LYS A 358 -14.32 4.33 -3.18
CA LYS A 358 -13.84 2.98 -3.54
C LYS A 358 -13.27 2.86 -4.95
N ARG A 359 -13.43 3.88 -5.80
CA ARG A 359 -12.85 3.90 -7.16
C ARG A 359 -11.37 4.27 -7.16
N VAL A 360 -10.93 5.04 -6.17
CA VAL A 360 -9.56 5.54 -6.09
C VAL A 360 -8.59 4.36 -5.93
N GLY A 361 -7.60 4.30 -6.80
CA GLY A 361 -6.56 3.25 -6.77
C GLY A 361 -6.86 1.99 -7.58
N LEU A 362 -8.10 1.73 -8.05
CA LEU A 362 -8.37 0.55 -8.89
C LEU A 362 -7.71 0.64 -10.27
N GLU A 363 -7.53 1.85 -10.81
CA GLU A 363 -6.86 2.09 -12.08
C GLU A 363 -5.39 1.66 -12.04
N ALA A 364 -4.71 1.83 -10.90
CA ALA A 364 -3.35 1.34 -10.71
C ALA A 364 -3.24 -0.19 -10.88
N TYR A 365 -4.33 -0.90 -10.61
CA TYR A 365 -4.44 -2.35 -10.84
C TYR A 365 -4.85 -2.70 -12.28
N GLY A 366 -5.00 -1.73 -13.17
CA GLY A 366 -5.49 -1.94 -14.54
C GLY A 366 -6.97 -2.31 -14.60
N LEU A 367 -7.76 -1.86 -13.63
CA LEU A 367 -9.21 -2.03 -13.56
C LEU A 367 -9.89 -0.70 -13.85
N THR A 368 -10.86 -0.70 -14.78
CA THR A 368 -11.64 0.48 -15.12
C THR A 368 -13.07 0.35 -14.61
N VAL A 369 -13.52 1.28 -13.77
CA VAL A 369 -14.92 1.39 -13.35
C VAL A 369 -15.66 2.25 -14.36
N VAL A 370 -16.45 1.61 -15.23
CA VAL A 370 -17.23 2.29 -16.26
C VAL A 370 -18.55 2.86 -15.72
N GLU A 371 -19.09 2.25 -14.68
CA GLU A 371 -20.37 2.64 -14.06
C GLU A 371 -20.36 2.33 -12.55
N ASN A 372 -20.93 3.23 -11.74
CA ASN A 372 -21.32 2.92 -10.37
C ASN A 372 -22.78 2.50 -10.33
N VAL A 373 -23.03 1.28 -9.87
CA VAL A 373 -24.37 0.74 -9.70
C VAL A 373 -24.76 0.85 -8.22
N PRO A 374 -25.77 1.65 -7.87
CA PRO A 374 -26.22 1.76 -6.48
C PRO A 374 -26.71 0.42 -5.90
N ILE A 375 -26.35 0.14 -4.66
CA ILE A 375 -26.82 -1.06 -3.93
C ILE A 375 -27.41 -0.66 -2.58
N GLU A 376 -28.34 0.29 -2.63
CA GLU A 376 -29.01 0.80 -1.44
C GLU A 376 -30.00 -0.21 -0.87
N VAL A 377 -30.08 -0.22 0.46
CA VAL A 377 -31.04 -0.97 1.26
C VAL A 377 -31.87 0.05 2.03
N ALA A 378 -33.14 -0.24 2.28
CA ALA A 378 -33.98 0.64 3.06
C ALA A 378 -33.47 0.69 4.53
N PRO A 379 -33.43 1.87 5.16
CA PRO A 379 -33.10 1.98 6.57
C PRO A 379 -34.13 1.31 7.45
N ASN A 380 -33.70 0.83 8.61
CA ASN A 380 -34.58 0.31 9.65
C ASN A 380 -34.28 1.02 10.99
N PRO A 381 -35.12 0.91 12.01
CA PRO A 381 -34.94 1.64 13.28
C PRO A 381 -33.61 1.37 14.00
N TYR A 382 -32.93 0.24 13.71
CA TYR A 382 -31.71 -0.14 14.38
C TYR A 382 -30.44 0.30 13.63
N ASN A 383 -30.50 0.60 12.29
CA ASN A 383 -29.36 0.98 11.48
C ASN A 383 -29.42 2.43 10.95
N GLU A 384 -30.51 3.15 11.16
CA GLU A 384 -30.73 4.50 10.63
C GLU A 384 -29.58 5.46 11.03
N PHE A 385 -29.21 5.46 12.31
CA PHE A 385 -28.08 6.27 12.80
C PHE A 385 -26.76 5.91 12.11
N TYR A 386 -26.46 4.63 11.99
CA TYR A 386 -25.25 4.15 11.32
C TYR A 386 -25.19 4.52 9.83
N MET A 387 -26.32 4.42 9.15
CA MET A 387 -26.43 4.81 7.73
C MET A 387 -26.29 6.32 7.56
N LYS A 388 -26.80 7.12 8.50
CA LYS A 388 -26.64 8.57 8.52
C LYS A 388 -25.17 8.96 8.71
N THR A 389 -24.46 8.32 9.63
CA THR A 389 -22.99 8.48 9.79
C THR A 389 -22.25 8.17 8.48
N LYS A 390 -22.62 7.09 7.78
CA LYS A 390 -22.01 6.77 6.47
C LYS A 390 -22.24 7.86 5.42
N LYS A 391 -23.44 8.44 5.37
CA LYS A 391 -23.76 9.53 4.45
C LYS A 391 -22.97 10.78 4.77
N GLU A 392 -23.00 11.22 6.04
CA GLU A 392 -22.46 12.52 6.46
C GLU A 392 -20.94 12.54 6.64
N ARG A 393 -20.37 11.45 7.19
CA ARG A 393 -18.94 11.42 7.56
C ARG A 393 -18.05 10.61 6.60
N MET A 394 -18.64 9.73 5.78
CA MET A 394 -17.88 8.83 4.92
C MET A 394 -18.18 9.00 3.43
N GLY A 395 -18.91 10.06 3.04
CA GLY A 395 -19.18 10.39 1.64
C GLY A 395 -20.01 9.35 0.88
N HIS A 396 -20.79 8.50 1.57
CA HIS A 396 -21.68 7.56 0.91
C HIS A 396 -22.85 8.29 0.24
N VAL A 397 -23.15 7.92 -1.00
CA VAL A 397 -24.33 8.40 -1.71
C VAL A 397 -25.50 7.49 -1.34
N LEU A 398 -26.39 7.99 -0.47
CA LEU A 398 -27.57 7.29 0.00
C LEU A 398 -28.79 8.20 -0.21
N HIS A 399 -29.69 7.80 -1.12
CA HIS A 399 -30.88 8.59 -1.50
C HIS A 399 -32.05 8.35 -0.54
N ASN A 400 -32.10 7.16 0.09
CA ASN A 400 -33.19 6.73 0.96
C ASN A 400 -33.03 7.20 2.43
N ILE A 401 -32.04 8.03 2.75
CA ILE A 401 -31.78 8.58 4.08
C ILE A 401 -31.92 10.10 4.03
N LYS A 402 -32.80 10.63 4.89
CA LYS A 402 -33.02 12.07 5.05
C LYS A 402 -31.98 12.71 5.95
#